data_be02a440aa1253ad0086b7e4454c93e9
#
_entry.id   be02a440aa1253ad0086b7e4454c93e9
#
_cell.length_a   1.000
_cell.length_b   1.000
_cell.length_c   1.000
_cell.angle_alpha   90.00
_cell.angle_beta   90.00
_cell.angle_gamma   90.00
#
_symmetry.space_group_name_H-M   'P 1'
#
loop_
_entity.id
_entity.type
_entity.pdbx_description
1 polymer ?
#
loop_
_entity_poly.entity_id
_entity_poly.type
_entity_poly.pdbx_seq_one_letter_code
_entity_poly.pdbx_strand_id
1 'polypeptide(L)'
;MASRKPSKDQPSSFEWTSENQAWCDEQVKKFPEGRQASCVIPFLWRGQKQEGWISIPMMEAIARQLDMPYIRVYEVATFYTMFNLAPVGEYYVQVCGTTPCVLRGAQELREVCKKVIGPETAVSDDGKFSWLEVECLGACVNAPMIQISTTNGDHYYEDLTAEVFEDLLTKLRKGEEVKIGTANPRRNTSDPEGENTTLIDPSLYDGSAAQPIKELPNSKPTAPAE
;
A
#
# COMPACT_ATOMS: atom_id res chain seq x y z
N MET A 1 -16.83 -9.48 -0.17
CA MET A 1 -15.88 -8.59 -0.89
C MET A 1 -16.58 -8.06 -2.13
N ALA A 2 -16.67 -6.74 -2.27
CA ALA A 2 -17.13 -6.13 -3.52
C ALA A 2 -16.16 -6.51 -4.65
N SER A 3 -16.69 -6.76 -5.85
CA SER A 3 -15.87 -7.06 -7.03
C SER A 3 -14.96 -5.84 -7.31
N ARG A 4 -13.64 -6.02 -7.18
CA ARG A 4 -12.65 -4.97 -7.45
C ARG A 4 -12.53 -4.79 -8.97
N LYS A 5 -13.09 -3.71 -9.46
CA LYS A 5 -13.06 -3.35 -10.89
C LYS A 5 -12.35 -2.01 -11.07
N PRO A 6 -11.60 -1.84 -12.17
CA PRO A 6 -11.08 -0.53 -12.53
C PRO A 6 -12.19 0.51 -12.66
N SER A 7 -11.87 1.77 -12.35
CA SER A 7 -12.77 2.89 -12.60
C SER A 7 -13.26 2.86 -14.05
N LYS A 8 -14.48 3.34 -14.28
CA LYS A 8 -14.99 3.55 -15.64
C LYS A 8 -14.33 4.76 -16.30
N ASP A 9 -13.99 5.75 -15.50
CA ASP A 9 -13.28 6.94 -15.97
C ASP A 9 -11.78 6.66 -15.93
N GLN A 10 -11.17 6.66 -17.11
CA GLN A 10 -9.75 6.36 -17.29
C GLN A 10 -9.02 7.56 -17.89
N PRO A 11 -7.77 7.84 -17.49
CA PRO A 11 -6.93 8.81 -18.18
C PRO A 11 -6.65 8.34 -19.60
N SER A 12 -6.34 9.28 -20.50
CA SER A 12 -6.04 8.97 -21.92
C SER A 12 -4.71 8.26 -22.11
N SER A 13 -3.75 8.45 -21.19
CA SER A 13 -2.40 7.87 -21.25
C SER A 13 -1.80 7.80 -19.85
N PHE A 14 -0.69 7.09 -19.74
CA PHE A 14 0.18 7.08 -18.57
C PHE A 14 1.64 7.14 -19.04
N GLU A 15 2.42 7.96 -18.38
CA GLU A 15 3.88 8.06 -18.57
C GLU A 15 4.56 8.15 -17.20
N TRP A 16 5.70 7.47 -17.08
CA TRP A 16 6.55 7.63 -15.90
C TRP A 16 7.17 9.03 -15.86
N THR A 17 7.25 9.59 -14.67
CA THR A 17 8.21 10.70 -14.48
C THR A 17 9.64 10.22 -14.73
N SER A 18 10.55 11.14 -15.09
CA SER A 18 11.96 10.77 -15.34
C SER A 18 12.60 10.05 -14.15
N GLU A 19 12.26 10.48 -12.92
CA GLU A 19 12.72 9.84 -11.68
C GLU A 19 12.19 8.42 -11.55
N ASN A 20 10.88 8.23 -11.77
CA ASN A 20 10.25 6.93 -11.65
C ASN A 20 10.70 5.97 -12.75
N GLN A 21 10.94 6.46 -13.96
CA GLN A 21 11.51 5.65 -15.02
C GLN A 21 12.91 5.15 -14.64
N ALA A 22 13.79 6.04 -14.17
CA ALA A 22 15.13 5.66 -13.72
C ALA A 22 15.06 4.63 -12.56
N TRP A 23 14.14 4.82 -11.62
CA TRP A 23 13.91 3.86 -10.55
C TRP A 23 13.46 2.50 -11.10
N CYS A 24 12.55 2.45 -12.07
CA CYS A 24 12.10 1.23 -12.72
C CYS A 24 13.25 0.47 -13.38
N ASP A 25 14.12 1.20 -14.11
CA ASP A 25 15.28 0.63 -14.79
C ASP A 25 16.26 -0.03 -13.79
N GLU A 26 16.46 0.59 -12.62
CA GLU A 26 17.26 0.01 -11.54
C GLU A 26 16.60 -1.22 -10.89
N GLN A 27 15.26 -1.24 -10.78
CA GLN A 27 14.59 -2.42 -10.23
C GLN A 27 14.76 -3.65 -11.13
N VAL A 28 14.69 -3.49 -12.44
CA VAL A 28 14.87 -4.60 -13.39
C VAL A 28 16.24 -5.27 -13.21
N LYS A 29 17.30 -4.49 -12.96
CA LYS A 29 18.66 -5.00 -12.76
C LYS A 29 18.84 -5.90 -11.54
N LYS A 30 17.89 -5.89 -10.60
CA LYS A 30 17.90 -6.76 -9.40
C LYS A 30 17.52 -8.21 -9.71
N PHE A 31 16.97 -8.46 -10.89
CA PHE A 31 16.51 -9.78 -11.30
C PHE A 31 17.39 -10.32 -12.44
N PRO A 32 17.54 -11.65 -12.57
CA PRO A 32 18.26 -12.26 -13.67
C PRO A 32 17.66 -11.87 -15.02
N GLU A 33 18.48 -11.91 -16.08
CA GLU A 33 18.04 -11.69 -17.44
C GLU A 33 16.84 -12.58 -17.81
N GLY A 34 15.84 -12.00 -18.47
CA GLY A 34 14.57 -12.67 -18.80
C GLY A 34 13.60 -12.83 -17.63
N ARG A 35 13.91 -12.28 -16.44
CA ARG A 35 13.03 -12.33 -15.26
C ARG A 35 12.45 -10.97 -14.84
N GLN A 36 12.44 -10.00 -15.75
CA GLN A 36 11.91 -8.65 -15.53
C GLN A 36 10.43 -8.65 -15.10
N ALA A 37 9.63 -9.65 -15.47
CA ALA A 37 8.25 -9.81 -15.04
C ALA A 37 8.08 -9.82 -13.50
N SER A 38 9.13 -10.19 -12.75
CA SER A 38 9.13 -10.12 -11.28
C SER A 38 9.01 -8.69 -10.73
N CYS A 39 9.24 -7.67 -11.56
CA CYS A 39 9.07 -6.26 -11.21
C CYS A 39 7.61 -5.77 -11.24
N VAL A 40 6.63 -6.60 -11.61
CA VAL A 40 5.23 -6.16 -11.78
C VAL A 40 4.66 -5.52 -10.50
N ILE A 41 4.85 -6.12 -9.33
CA ILE A 41 4.37 -5.58 -8.06
C ILE A 41 5.07 -4.26 -7.71
N PRO A 42 6.41 -4.17 -7.69
CA PRO A 42 7.12 -2.92 -7.49
C PRO A 42 6.70 -1.80 -8.46
N PHE A 43 6.48 -2.12 -9.73
CA PHE A 43 6.07 -1.13 -10.74
C PHE A 43 4.65 -0.63 -10.49
N LEU A 44 3.70 -1.53 -10.22
CA LEU A 44 2.33 -1.15 -9.84
C LEU A 44 2.33 -0.26 -8.58
N TRP A 45 3.14 -0.61 -7.59
CA TRP A 45 3.27 0.19 -6.37
C TRP A 45 3.85 1.58 -6.65
N ARG A 46 4.93 1.66 -7.43
CA ARG A 46 5.56 2.95 -7.80
C ARG A 46 4.60 3.82 -8.62
N GLY A 47 3.86 3.21 -9.56
CA GLY A 47 2.84 3.90 -10.35
C GLY A 47 1.70 4.42 -9.49
N GLN A 48 1.21 3.62 -8.54
CA GLN A 48 0.20 4.08 -7.58
C GLN A 48 0.69 5.25 -6.72
N LYS A 49 1.96 5.26 -6.30
CA LYS A 49 2.52 6.41 -5.57
C LYS A 49 2.65 7.65 -6.46
N GLN A 50 2.82 7.50 -7.78
CA GLN A 50 2.83 8.62 -8.72
C GLN A 50 1.44 9.20 -8.96
N GLU A 51 0.42 8.38 -9.17
CA GLU A 51 -0.92 8.78 -9.64
C GLU A 51 -2.01 8.67 -8.57
N GLY A 52 -1.70 8.07 -7.40
CA GLY A 52 -2.67 7.79 -6.32
C GLY A 52 -3.47 6.50 -6.55
N TRP A 53 -3.59 6.02 -7.78
CA TRP A 53 -4.32 4.81 -8.15
C TRP A 53 -3.77 4.19 -9.43
N ILE A 54 -4.19 2.96 -9.74
CA ILE A 54 -3.72 2.20 -10.91
C ILE A 54 -4.77 2.26 -12.01
N SER A 55 -4.45 2.97 -13.08
CA SER A 55 -5.27 3.08 -14.27
C SER A 55 -4.99 1.96 -15.29
N ILE A 56 -5.92 1.75 -16.25
CA ILE A 56 -5.72 0.81 -17.35
C ILE A 56 -4.50 1.21 -18.21
N PRO A 57 -4.32 2.48 -18.63
CA PRO A 57 -3.12 2.89 -19.36
C PRO A 57 -1.81 2.65 -18.59
N MET A 58 -1.82 2.78 -17.27
CA MET A 58 -0.65 2.43 -16.43
C MET A 58 -0.34 0.94 -16.50
N MET A 59 -1.34 0.07 -16.35
CA MET A 59 -1.15 -1.37 -16.45
C MET A 59 -0.63 -1.79 -17.83
N GLU A 60 -1.11 -1.14 -18.90
CA GLU A 60 -0.64 -1.39 -20.27
C GLU A 60 0.82 -0.92 -20.46
N ALA A 61 1.19 0.23 -19.90
CA ALA A 61 2.57 0.72 -19.95
C ALA A 61 3.52 -0.23 -19.21
N ILE A 62 3.14 -0.69 -18.03
CA ILE A 62 3.90 -1.69 -17.25
C ILE A 62 4.03 -3.00 -18.02
N ALA A 63 2.96 -3.47 -18.64
CA ALA A 63 2.96 -4.70 -19.43
C ALA A 63 3.98 -4.61 -20.58
N ARG A 64 3.96 -3.51 -21.33
CA ARG A 64 4.93 -3.26 -22.42
C ARG A 64 6.38 -3.20 -21.90
N GLN A 65 6.61 -2.49 -20.78
CA GLN A 65 7.96 -2.31 -20.23
C GLN A 65 8.56 -3.63 -19.70
N LEU A 66 7.72 -4.51 -19.15
CA LEU A 66 8.14 -5.80 -18.59
C LEU A 66 8.06 -6.96 -19.59
N ASP A 67 7.70 -6.68 -20.84
CA ASP A 67 7.49 -7.69 -21.90
C ASP A 67 6.58 -8.84 -21.41
N MET A 68 5.40 -8.47 -20.89
CA MET A 68 4.43 -9.43 -20.39
C MET A 68 3.01 -9.10 -20.89
N PRO A 69 2.13 -10.11 -21.03
CA PRO A 69 0.75 -9.86 -21.44
C PRO A 69 0.02 -8.94 -20.45
N TYR A 70 -0.76 -7.97 -20.95
CA TYR A 70 -1.57 -7.07 -20.13
C TYR A 70 -2.40 -7.79 -19.08
N ILE A 71 -3.02 -8.93 -19.46
CA ILE A 71 -3.86 -9.69 -18.53
C ILE A 71 -3.09 -10.12 -17.26
N ARG A 72 -1.78 -10.38 -17.36
CA ARG A 72 -0.97 -10.77 -16.22
C ARG A 72 -0.74 -9.60 -15.25
N VAL A 73 -0.57 -8.39 -15.77
CA VAL A 73 -0.50 -7.18 -14.94
C VAL A 73 -1.87 -6.93 -14.29
N TYR A 74 -2.95 -7.07 -15.05
CA TYR A 74 -4.31 -6.93 -14.55
C TYR A 74 -4.65 -7.93 -13.44
N GLU A 75 -4.25 -9.21 -13.58
CA GLU A 75 -4.40 -10.23 -12.54
C GLU A 75 -3.74 -9.80 -11.23
N VAL A 76 -2.50 -9.32 -11.29
CA VAL A 76 -1.77 -8.86 -10.12
C VAL A 76 -2.44 -7.63 -9.49
N ALA A 77 -2.79 -6.63 -10.31
CA ALA A 77 -3.43 -5.40 -9.82
C ALA A 77 -4.80 -5.68 -9.15
N THR A 78 -5.56 -6.65 -9.65
CA THR A 78 -6.86 -7.01 -9.07
C THR A 78 -6.75 -7.96 -7.89
N PHE A 79 -5.72 -8.80 -7.84
CA PHE A 79 -5.50 -9.76 -6.76
C PHE A 79 -5.06 -9.08 -5.46
N TYR A 80 -4.07 -8.20 -5.52
CA TYR A 80 -3.52 -7.55 -4.33
C TYR A 80 -4.39 -6.37 -3.90
N THR A 81 -4.94 -6.44 -2.69
CA THR A 81 -5.89 -5.44 -2.16
C THR A 81 -5.27 -4.08 -1.86
N MET A 82 -3.95 -4.00 -1.77
CA MET A 82 -3.23 -2.74 -1.58
C MET A 82 -3.26 -1.81 -2.82
N PHE A 83 -3.66 -2.33 -3.98
CA PHE A 83 -3.74 -1.55 -5.19
C PHE A 83 -5.12 -0.90 -5.36
N ASN A 84 -5.16 0.41 -5.52
CA ASN A 84 -6.37 1.19 -5.76
C ASN A 84 -6.70 1.16 -7.26
N LEU A 85 -7.82 0.60 -7.66
CA LEU A 85 -8.25 0.52 -9.06
C LEU A 85 -9.16 1.67 -9.50
N ALA A 86 -9.37 2.64 -8.61
CA ALA A 86 -10.13 3.86 -8.82
C ALA A 86 -9.46 5.00 -8.04
N PRO A 87 -9.71 6.27 -8.42
CA PRO A 87 -9.22 7.41 -7.67
C PRO A 87 -9.60 7.33 -6.19
N VAL A 88 -8.69 7.74 -5.32
CA VAL A 88 -8.88 7.87 -3.87
C VAL A 88 -8.72 9.32 -3.45
N GLY A 89 -9.22 9.68 -2.27
CA GLY A 89 -9.04 11.01 -1.71
C GLY A 89 -7.57 11.29 -1.33
N GLU A 90 -7.26 12.56 -1.05
CA GLU A 90 -5.94 13.00 -0.56
C GLU A 90 -5.49 12.17 0.66
N TYR A 91 -6.43 11.86 1.55
CA TYR A 91 -6.29 10.99 2.71
C TYR A 91 -7.09 9.71 2.49
N TYR A 92 -6.41 8.62 2.19
CA TYR A 92 -7.05 7.32 2.06
C TYR A 92 -7.04 6.57 3.38
N VAL A 93 -8.20 6.51 4.03
CA VAL A 93 -8.40 5.92 5.35
C VAL A 93 -8.70 4.43 5.23
N GLN A 94 -7.87 3.59 5.82
CA GLN A 94 -8.02 2.14 5.84
C GLN A 94 -8.34 1.71 7.28
N VAL A 95 -9.55 1.23 7.51
CA VAL A 95 -10.03 0.82 8.84
C VAL A 95 -9.82 -0.67 9.02
N CYS A 96 -9.03 -1.06 10.00
CA CYS A 96 -8.80 -2.48 10.32
C CYS A 96 -10.09 -3.14 10.81
N GLY A 97 -10.56 -4.17 10.07
CA GLY A 97 -11.81 -4.89 10.31
C GLY A 97 -11.67 -6.25 10.97
N THR A 98 -10.47 -6.65 11.45
CA THR A 98 -10.26 -7.97 12.03
C THR A 98 -10.56 -8.04 13.52
N THR A 99 -10.64 -9.25 14.06
CA THR A 99 -11.19 -9.56 15.38
C THR A 99 -10.71 -8.64 16.52
N PRO A 100 -9.41 -8.37 16.74
CA PRO A 100 -8.99 -7.50 17.84
C PRO A 100 -9.54 -6.08 17.72
N CYS A 101 -9.54 -5.51 16.50
CA CYS A 101 -10.06 -4.17 16.25
C CYS A 101 -11.58 -4.12 16.40
N VAL A 102 -12.29 -5.13 15.91
CA VAL A 102 -13.76 -5.22 16.06
C VAL A 102 -14.16 -5.30 17.53
N LEU A 103 -13.49 -6.16 18.31
CA LEU A 103 -13.75 -6.29 19.75
C LEU A 103 -13.43 -5.01 20.54
N ARG A 104 -12.57 -4.16 20.00
CA ARG A 104 -12.14 -2.91 20.61
C ARG A 104 -12.86 -1.67 20.08
N GLY A 105 -13.85 -1.82 19.18
CA GLY A 105 -14.68 -0.71 18.69
C GLY A 105 -14.43 -0.25 17.26
N ALA A 106 -13.79 -1.05 16.39
CA ALA A 106 -13.62 -0.69 14.98
C ALA A 106 -14.95 -0.43 14.25
N GLN A 107 -16.05 -1.03 14.72
CA GLN A 107 -17.37 -0.74 14.17
C GLN A 107 -17.74 0.74 14.34
N GLU A 108 -17.44 1.33 15.49
CA GLU A 108 -17.71 2.74 15.77
C GLU A 108 -16.86 3.64 14.83
N LEU A 109 -15.60 3.27 14.55
CA LEU A 109 -14.76 3.99 13.60
C LEU A 109 -15.36 3.96 12.18
N ARG A 110 -15.93 2.82 11.76
CA ARG A 110 -16.62 2.73 10.46
C ARG A 110 -17.84 3.62 10.38
N GLU A 111 -18.61 3.73 11.48
CA GLU A 111 -19.74 4.66 11.52
C GLU A 111 -19.29 6.13 11.44
N VAL A 112 -18.16 6.49 12.05
CA VAL A 112 -17.54 7.81 11.87
C VAL A 112 -17.16 8.03 10.40
N CYS A 113 -16.53 7.06 9.73
CA CYS A 113 -16.22 7.16 8.31
C CYS A 113 -17.48 7.42 7.47
N LYS A 114 -18.54 6.64 7.68
CA LYS A 114 -19.80 6.82 6.95
C LYS A 114 -20.41 8.20 7.16
N LYS A 115 -20.36 8.72 8.40
CA LYS A 115 -20.90 10.02 8.77
C LYS A 115 -20.09 11.18 8.21
N VAL A 116 -18.77 11.11 8.28
CA VAL A 116 -17.85 12.24 8.04
C VAL A 116 -17.31 12.24 6.60
N ILE A 117 -17.06 11.06 6.04
CA ILE A 117 -16.47 10.89 4.70
C ILE A 117 -17.57 10.56 3.67
N GLY A 118 -18.46 9.63 4.01
CA GLY A 118 -19.49 9.14 3.11
C GLY A 118 -19.44 7.62 2.88
N PRO A 119 -20.02 7.15 1.78
CA PRO A 119 -20.02 5.72 1.45
C PRO A 119 -18.61 5.14 1.32
N GLU A 120 -18.45 3.88 1.68
CA GLU A 120 -17.21 3.14 1.50
C GLU A 120 -16.77 3.14 0.03
N THR A 121 -15.48 3.31 -0.21
CA THR A 121 -14.85 3.41 -1.55
C THR A 121 -15.17 4.68 -2.34
N ALA A 122 -16.07 5.51 -1.88
CA ALA A 122 -16.35 6.81 -2.51
C ALA A 122 -15.34 7.87 -2.03
N VAL A 123 -15.02 8.79 -2.92
CA VAL A 123 -14.30 10.02 -2.56
C VAL A 123 -15.29 11.02 -2.00
N SER A 124 -14.95 11.69 -0.89
CA SER A 124 -15.78 12.75 -0.30
C SER A 124 -15.95 13.92 -1.27
N ASP A 125 -17.04 14.71 -1.12
CA ASP A 125 -17.38 15.82 -2.02
C ASP A 125 -16.29 16.90 -2.11
N ASP A 126 -15.48 17.05 -1.05
CA ASP A 126 -14.34 17.96 -0.99
C ASP A 126 -13.05 17.36 -1.61
N GLY A 127 -13.09 16.13 -2.11
CA GLY A 127 -11.95 15.42 -2.69
C GLY A 127 -10.89 14.96 -1.66
N LYS A 128 -11.08 15.27 -0.38
CA LYS A 128 -10.02 15.06 0.63
C LYS A 128 -9.94 13.64 1.13
N PHE A 129 -11.06 12.96 1.32
CA PHE A 129 -11.10 11.66 1.95
C PHE A 129 -11.71 10.59 1.06
N SER A 130 -11.23 9.39 1.25
CA SER A 130 -11.92 8.14 0.91
C SER A 130 -11.58 7.09 1.97
N TRP A 131 -12.38 6.06 2.11
CA TRP A 131 -12.13 5.03 3.10
C TRP A 131 -12.54 3.64 2.64
N LEU A 132 -11.91 2.64 3.25
CA LEU A 132 -12.18 1.22 3.02
C LEU A 132 -11.96 0.44 4.32
N GLU A 133 -12.79 -0.58 4.56
CA GLU A 133 -12.46 -1.61 5.53
C GLU A 133 -11.41 -2.55 4.95
N VAL A 134 -10.34 -2.81 5.71
CA VAL A 134 -9.24 -3.68 5.30
C VAL A 134 -9.01 -4.80 6.31
N GLU A 135 -8.26 -5.81 5.90
CA GLU A 135 -7.80 -6.88 6.77
C GLU A 135 -6.78 -6.35 7.80
N CYS A 136 -6.26 -7.25 8.64
CA CYS A 136 -5.36 -6.89 9.73
C CYS A 136 -4.14 -6.09 9.24
N LEU A 137 -3.94 -4.92 9.84
CA LEU A 137 -2.80 -4.04 9.59
C LEU A 137 -1.59 -4.31 10.52
N GLY A 138 -1.70 -5.31 11.41
CA GLY A 138 -0.57 -5.77 12.23
C GLY A 138 -0.40 -5.08 13.58
N ALA A 139 -1.12 -3.99 13.87
CA ALA A 139 -1.04 -3.21 15.12
C ALA A 139 -2.07 -3.64 16.18
N CYS A 140 -2.36 -4.93 16.30
CA CYS A 140 -3.40 -5.47 17.20
C CYS A 140 -3.18 -5.12 18.68
N VAL A 141 -1.95 -4.90 19.09
CA VAL A 141 -1.58 -4.51 20.46
C VAL A 141 -2.24 -3.19 20.87
N ASN A 142 -2.44 -2.28 19.92
CA ASN A 142 -3.05 -0.96 20.11
C ASN A 142 -4.38 -0.81 19.34
N ALA A 143 -5.16 -1.89 19.28
CA ALA A 143 -6.50 -1.87 18.67
C ALA A 143 -7.48 -0.97 19.45
N PRO A 144 -8.45 -0.29 18.78
CA PRO A 144 -8.66 -0.30 17.34
C PRO A 144 -7.76 0.72 16.65
N MET A 145 -7.47 0.47 15.36
CA MET A 145 -6.54 1.30 14.62
C MET A 145 -6.96 1.47 13.15
N ILE A 146 -6.42 2.50 12.53
CA ILE A 146 -6.52 2.79 11.11
C ILE A 146 -5.14 3.07 10.52
N GLN A 147 -5.02 2.93 9.21
CA GLN A 147 -3.93 3.51 8.43
C GLN A 147 -4.50 4.65 7.58
N ILE A 148 -3.77 5.75 7.48
CA ILE A 148 -4.03 6.81 6.51
C ILE A 148 -2.88 6.84 5.53
N SER A 149 -3.19 6.60 4.25
CA SER A 149 -2.25 6.69 3.14
C SER A 149 -2.39 8.04 2.45
N THR A 150 -1.25 8.66 2.17
CA THR A 150 -1.12 9.91 1.40
C THR A 150 -0.02 9.76 0.35
N THR A 151 0.18 10.77 -0.47
CA THR A 151 1.34 10.83 -1.38
C THR A 151 2.67 10.91 -0.62
N ASN A 152 2.65 11.43 0.62
CA ASN A 152 3.84 11.64 1.45
C ASN A 152 4.21 10.42 2.30
N GLY A 153 3.29 9.47 2.48
CA GLY A 153 3.54 8.27 3.28
C GLY A 153 2.26 7.62 3.80
N ASP A 154 2.46 6.51 4.48
CA ASP A 154 1.42 5.70 5.09
C ASP A 154 1.66 5.72 6.60
N HIS A 155 0.66 6.14 7.39
CA HIS A 155 0.80 6.32 8.83
C HIS A 155 -0.29 5.60 9.61
N TYR A 156 0.08 4.99 10.75
CA TYR A 156 -0.83 4.34 11.67
C TYR A 156 -1.32 5.32 12.74
N TYR A 157 -2.61 5.20 13.06
CA TYR A 157 -3.28 5.88 14.17
C TYR A 157 -3.98 4.83 15.01
N GLU A 158 -3.60 4.74 16.26
CA GLU A 158 -3.85 3.58 17.11
C GLU A 158 -4.57 3.97 18.41
N ASP A 159 -5.16 2.96 19.11
CA ASP A 159 -5.93 3.16 20.36
C ASP A 159 -7.06 4.21 20.20
N LEU A 160 -7.72 4.21 19.05
CA LEU A 160 -8.70 5.22 18.70
C LEU A 160 -10.04 4.98 19.40
N THR A 161 -10.70 6.07 19.80
CA THR A 161 -12.14 6.10 20.04
C THR A 161 -12.85 6.82 18.89
N ALA A 162 -14.17 6.72 18.80
CA ALA A 162 -14.94 7.41 17.79
C ALA A 162 -14.71 8.94 17.83
N GLU A 163 -14.68 9.51 19.03
CA GLU A 163 -14.48 10.94 19.24
C GLU A 163 -13.08 11.42 18.82
N VAL A 164 -12.03 10.67 19.21
CA VAL A 164 -10.64 10.96 18.81
C VAL A 164 -10.48 10.86 17.30
N PHE A 165 -11.11 9.88 16.70
CA PHE A 165 -11.04 9.70 15.25
C PHE A 165 -11.80 10.80 14.49
N GLU A 166 -13.00 11.21 14.95
CA GLU A 166 -13.75 12.33 14.34
C GLU A 166 -12.97 13.66 14.45
N ASP A 167 -12.31 13.92 15.58
CA ASP A 167 -11.42 15.07 15.76
C ASP A 167 -10.21 15.02 14.81
N LEU A 168 -9.58 13.85 14.69
CA LEU A 168 -8.46 13.61 13.77
C LEU A 168 -8.85 13.93 12.32
N LEU A 169 -9.97 13.40 11.83
CA LEU A 169 -10.45 13.69 10.48
C LEU A 169 -10.77 15.19 10.29
N THR A 170 -11.31 15.83 11.32
CA THR A 170 -11.61 17.27 11.29
C THR A 170 -10.33 18.10 11.17
N LYS A 171 -9.29 17.75 11.91
CA LYS A 171 -7.97 18.42 11.85
C LYS A 171 -7.32 18.23 10.48
N LEU A 172 -7.28 17.02 9.97
CA LEU A 172 -6.75 16.73 8.63
C LEU A 172 -7.50 17.51 7.54
N ARG A 173 -8.83 17.62 7.64
CA ARG A 173 -9.65 18.42 6.70
C ARG A 173 -9.25 19.88 6.68
N LYS A 174 -8.81 20.43 7.81
CA LYS A 174 -8.31 21.80 7.93
C LYS A 174 -6.83 21.95 7.54
N GLY A 175 -6.12 20.85 7.27
CA GLY A 175 -4.68 20.85 7.01
C GLY A 175 -3.82 21.03 8.27
N GLU A 176 -4.40 20.73 9.45
CA GLU A 176 -3.66 20.77 10.71
C GLU A 176 -2.80 19.50 10.86
N GLU A 177 -1.63 19.66 11.48
CA GLU A 177 -0.79 18.51 11.84
C GLU A 177 -1.47 17.67 12.92
N VAL A 178 -1.38 16.34 12.75
CA VAL A 178 -1.91 15.38 13.70
C VAL A 178 -0.80 14.44 14.17
N LYS A 179 -0.87 14.05 15.44
CA LYS A 179 0.09 13.13 16.01
C LYS A 179 -0.11 11.73 15.40
N ILE A 180 0.93 11.16 14.82
CA ILE A 180 0.97 9.79 14.32
C ILE A 180 1.12 8.82 15.51
N GLY A 181 0.64 7.58 15.36
CA GLY A 181 0.77 6.51 16.31
C GLY A 181 -0.37 6.45 17.33
N THR A 182 -0.07 6.09 18.57
CA THR A 182 -1.08 5.84 19.58
C THR A 182 -1.70 7.12 20.15
N ALA A 183 -3.03 7.12 20.26
CA ALA A 183 -3.77 8.15 21.01
C ALA A 183 -3.67 7.96 22.53
N ASN A 184 -3.20 6.82 23.00
CA ASN A 184 -3.07 6.53 24.44
C ASN A 184 -1.70 6.98 24.95
N PRO A 185 -1.61 7.99 25.82
CA PRO A 185 -0.33 8.53 26.30
C PRO A 185 0.46 7.56 27.20
N ARG A 186 -0.14 6.43 27.59
CA ARG A 186 0.50 5.40 28.44
C ARG A 186 1.05 4.23 27.64
N ARG A 187 0.97 4.27 26.30
CA ARG A 187 1.42 3.19 25.41
C ARG A 187 2.43 3.73 24.41
N ASN A 188 3.29 2.85 23.97
CA ASN A 188 4.11 3.07 22.79
C ASN A 188 3.34 2.72 21.53
N THR A 189 3.71 3.32 20.41
CA THR A 189 3.21 2.93 19.09
C THR A 189 3.60 1.49 18.78
N SER A 190 2.79 0.81 17.95
CA SER A 190 3.12 -0.54 17.46
C SER A 190 4.32 -0.52 16.51
N ASP A 191 4.47 0.58 15.76
CA ASP A 191 5.66 0.87 14.97
C ASP A 191 6.63 1.67 15.83
N PRO A 192 7.86 1.19 16.06
CA PRO A 192 8.80 1.85 16.96
C PRO A 192 9.15 3.25 16.44
N GLU A 193 9.11 4.22 17.35
CA GLU A 193 9.64 5.55 17.07
C GLU A 193 11.18 5.47 17.05
N GLY A 194 11.77 5.76 15.91
CA GLY A 194 13.22 5.80 15.77
C GLY A 194 13.80 4.81 14.74
N GLU A 195 15.10 4.69 14.77
CA GLU A 195 15.83 3.81 13.85
C GLU A 195 15.66 2.34 14.23
N ASN A 196 15.84 1.45 13.24
CA ASN A 196 15.87 0.01 13.46
C ASN A 196 16.90 -0.34 14.53
N THR A 197 16.53 -1.21 15.46
CA THR A 197 17.43 -1.68 16.54
C THR A 197 18.04 -3.04 16.23
N THR A 198 17.58 -3.70 15.17
CA THR A 198 18.04 -5.01 14.74
C THR A 198 18.47 -4.97 13.27
N LEU A 199 19.39 -5.86 12.91
CA LEU A 199 19.90 -5.98 11.54
C LEU A 199 20.50 -4.66 10.99
N ILE A 200 21.11 -3.87 11.87
CA ILE A 200 21.71 -2.56 11.52
C ILE A 200 23.18 -2.62 11.16
N ASP A 201 23.82 -3.77 11.37
CA ASP A 201 25.23 -3.94 11.04
C ASP A 201 25.43 -3.97 9.51
N PRO A 202 26.18 -3.01 8.92
CA PRO A 202 26.45 -2.96 7.49
C PRO A 202 27.04 -4.25 6.91
N SER A 203 27.78 -5.03 7.71
CA SER A 203 28.37 -6.30 7.27
C SER A 203 27.32 -7.36 6.91
N LEU A 204 26.09 -7.22 7.36
CA LEU A 204 24.98 -8.10 6.98
C LEU A 204 24.57 -7.92 5.50
N TYR A 205 24.90 -6.77 4.89
CA TYR A 205 24.46 -6.35 3.55
C TYR A 205 25.60 -6.19 2.55
N ASP A 206 26.85 -6.33 2.96
CA ASP A 206 28.04 -6.20 2.10
C ASP A 206 28.36 -7.49 1.32
N GLY A 207 27.58 -8.55 1.53
CA GLY A 207 27.77 -9.87 0.92
C GLY A 207 28.76 -10.78 1.68
N SER A 208 29.48 -10.27 2.70
CA SER A 208 30.45 -11.07 3.45
C SER A 208 29.81 -12.19 4.27
N ALA A 209 28.57 -12.00 4.73
CA ALA A 209 27.78 -12.97 5.47
C ALA A 209 26.99 -13.93 4.57
N ALA A 210 27.02 -13.75 3.24
CA ALA A 210 26.28 -14.59 2.31
C ALA A 210 26.89 -16.01 2.31
N GLN A 211 26.08 -16.98 2.73
CA GLN A 211 26.43 -18.38 2.54
C GLN A 211 26.32 -18.73 1.05
N PRO A 212 27.29 -19.45 0.45
CA PRO A 212 27.10 -19.93 -0.92
C PRO A 212 25.82 -20.77 -0.98
N ILE A 213 24.97 -20.47 -1.94
CA ILE A 213 23.76 -21.26 -2.19
C ILE A 213 24.23 -22.69 -2.48
N LYS A 214 23.99 -23.61 -1.56
CA LYS A 214 24.23 -25.04 -1.82
C LYS A 214 23.28 -25.43 -2.95
N GLU A 215 23.84 -25.83 -4.10
CA GLU A 215 23.05 -26.41 -5.18
C GLU A 215 22.18 -27.53 -4.58
N LEU A 216 20.86 -27.38 -4.75
CA LEU A 216 19.95 -28.44 -4.38
C LEU A 216 20.29 -29.69 -5.23
N PRO A 217 20.38 -30.87 -4.64
CA PRO A 217 20.90 -32.08 -5.31
C PRO A 217 20.11 -32.55 -6.54
N ASN A 218 19.06 -31.80 -6.97
CA ASN A 218 18.17 -32.13 -8.08
C ASN A 218 17.68 -30.94 -8.92
N SER A 219 18.41 -29.84 -8.96
CA SER A 219 18.09 -28.76 -9.90
C SER A 219 18.55 -29.17 -11.32
N LYS A 220 17.77 -29.99 -12.00
CA LYS A 220 17.94 -30.10 -13.46
C LYS A 220 17.56 -28.76 -14.09
N PRO A 221 18.39 -28.22 -15.01
CA PRO A 221 18.00 -27.06 -15.76
C PRO A 221 16.73 -27.42 -16.54
N THR A 222 15.65 -26.66 -16.30
CA THR A 222 14.46 -26.73 -17.13
C THR A 222 14.87 -26.28 -18.55
N ALA A 223 14.81 -27.19 -19.50
CA ALA A 223 15.00 -26.86 -20.91
C ALA A 223 14.01 -25.73 -21.30
N PRO A 224 14.42 -24.81 -22.18
CA PRO A 224 13.49 -23.80 -22.70
C PRO A 224 12.35 -24.53 -23.37
N ALA A 225 11.12 -24.10 -23.07
CA ALA A 225 9.94 -24.56 -23.77
C ALA A 225 10.04 -24.09 -25.23
N GLU A 226 10.00 -25.06 -26.17
CA GLU A 226 9.85 -24.82 -27.62
C GLU A 226 8.53 -24.13 -27.95
#